data_aa64b95ac3c83393f1a0f25a23ed42a4
#
_entry.id   aa64b95ac3c83393f1a0f25a23ed42a4
#
_cell.length_a   1.000
_cell.length_b   1.000
_cell.length_c   1.000
_cell.angle_alpha   90.00
_cell.angle_beta   90.00
_cell.angle_gamma   90.00
#
_symmetry.space_group_name_H-M   'P 1'
#
loop_
_entity.id
_entity.type
_entity.pdbx_description
1 polymer ?
#
loop_
_entity_poly.entity_id
_entity_poly.type
_entity_poly.pdbx_seq_one_letter_code
_entity_poly.pdbx_strand_id
1 'polypeptide(L)'
;MEVVGTKFLYGIKVHLSGDTFDLCPADICKTTGGQELQRSACPVDAPKSGLKVEGYTPPDEIIHAIERIMQEAGIEVGGVEYIIDDRDGRLYYYDINALSNFVADGPKVIGFNPFTRLVDFLEKEAA
;
A
#
# COMPACT_ATOMS: atom_id res chain seq x y z
N MET A 1 -3.29 1.60 -1.04
CA MET A 1 -4.44 1.81 -0.13
C MET A 1 -4.46 0.72 0.89
N GLU A 2 -4.42 1.03 2.15
CA GLU A 2 -4.37 0.07 3.23
C GLU A 2 -5.71 -0.02 3.95
N VAL A 3 -6.05 -1.24 4.39
CA VAL A 3 -7.33 -1.60 5.00
C VAL A 3 -7.09 -2.41 6.26
N VAL A 4 -7.83 -2.11 7.32
CA VAL A 4 -7.86 -2.86 8.58
C VAL A 4 -9.32 -3.03 9.01
N GLY A 5 -9.73 -4.26 9.33
CA GLY A 5 -11.12 -4.60 9.64
C GLY A 5 -12.07 -4.35 8.47
N THR A 6 -11.64 -4.62 7.23
CA THR A 6 -12.35 -4.31 5.97
C THR A 6 -12.66 -2.82 5.75
N LYS A 7 -12.04 -1.93 6.52
CA LYS A 7 -12.22 -0.48 6.43
C LYS A 7 -10.96 0.21 5.98
N PHE A 8 -11.12 1.20 5.11
CA PHE A 8 -10.03 2.05 4.65
C PHE A 8 -9.30 2.69 5.84
N LEU A 9 -8.01 2.53 5.88
CA LEU A 9 -7.16 3.07 6.93
C LEU A 9 -6.39 4.31 6.46
N TYR A 10 -5.66 4.17 5.37
CA TYR A 10 -4.95 5.27 4.71
C TYR A 10 -4.57 4.92 3.27
N GLY A 11 -4.24 5.93 2.50
CA GLY A 11 -3.63 5.79 1.19
C GLY A 11 -2.29 6.49 1.11
N ILE A 12 -1.45 5.99 0.24
CA ILE A 12 -0.22 6.65 -0.19
C ILE A 12 -0.19 6.75 -1.71
N LYS A 13 0.46 7.80 -2.19
CA LYS A 13 0.81 7.97 -3.58
C LYS A 13 2.31 7.80 -3.73
N VAL A 14 2.70 6.85 -4.57
CA VAL A 14 4.10 6.59 -4.91
C VAL A 14 4.38 7.22 -6.26
N HIS A 15 5.33 8.13 -6.30
CA HIS A 15 5.76 8.77 -7.55
C HIS A 15 6.87 7.94 -8.17
N LEU A 16 6.61 7.45 -9.38
CA LEU A 16 7.60 6.75 -10.16
C LEU A 16 8.55 7.76 -10.83
N SER A 17 9.81 7.38 -10.96
CA SER A 17 10.81 8.13 -11.71
C SER A 17 11.12 7.41 -13.03
N GLY A 18 11.04 8.14 -14.15
CA GLY A 18 11.33 7.60 -15.48
C GLY A 18 10.14 6.97 -16.18
N ASP A 19 10.42 6.26 -17.26
CA ASP A 19 9.40 5.70 -18.18
C ASP A 19 8.98 4.27 -17.80
N THR A 20 9.45 3.76 -16.66
CA THR A 20 9.16 2.38 -16.22
C THR A 20 8.19 2.36 -15.07
N PHE A 21 7.20 1.48 -15.15
CA PHE A 21 6.34 1.11 -14.05
C PHE A 21 7.07 0.09 -13.18
N ASP A 22 7.99 0.59 -12.34
CA ASP A 22 8.77 -0.24 -11.43
C ASP A 22 8.75 0.37 -10.02
N LEU A 23 7.93 -0.19 -9.15
CA LEU A 23 7.84 0.20 -7.74
C LEU A 23 9.03 -0.29 -6.92
N CYS A 24 9.82 -1.20 -7.50
CA CYS A 24 11.00 -1.78 -6.87
C CYS A 24 12.11 -1.92 -7.91
N PRO A 25 12.88 -0.83 -8.19
CA PRO A 25 14.00 -0.91 -9.10
C PRO A 25 14.94 -2.08 -8.72
N ALA A 26 15.32 -2.89 -9.70
CA ALA A 26 16.09 -4.13 -9.49
C ALA A 26 17.38 -3.91 -8.68
N ASP A 27 17.99 -2.72 -8.80
CA ASP A 27 19.22 -2.36 -8.08
C ASP A 27 18.99 -2.11 -6.58
N ILE A 28 17.76 -1.77 -6.19
CA ILE A 28 17.36 -1.50 -4.79
C ILE A 28 16.85 -2.77 -4.13
N CYS A 29 16.31 -3.70 -4.90
CA CYS A 29 15.80 -4.99 -4.42
C CYS A 29 16.87 -6.08 -4.28
N LYS A 30 18.13 -5.77 -4.57
CA LYS A 30 19.25 -6.69 -4.38
C LYS A 30 19.92 -6.46 -3.02
N THR A 31 20.17 -7.54 -2.32
CA THR A 31 21.07 -7.48 -1.15
C THR A 31 22.50 -7.24 -1.62
N THR A 32 23.37 -6.76 -0.74
CA THR A 32 24.83 -6.63 -0.97
C THR A 32 25.50 -7.93 -1.43
N GLY A 33 24.85 -9.08 -1.31
CA GLY A 33 25.29 -10.39 -1.81
C GLY A 33 24.65 -10.81 -3.13
N GLY A 34 23.90 -9.94 -3.83
CA GLY A 34 23.29 -10.24 -5.13
C GLY A 34 22.06 -11.15 -5.08
N GLN A 35 21.53 -11.47 -3.90
CA GLN A 35 20.28 -12.20 -3.76
C GLN A 35 19.09 -11.25 -3.99
N GLU A 36 18.11 -11.66 -4.80
CA GLU A 36 16.86 -10.93 -4.95
C GLU A 36 16.08 -10.95 -3.62
N LEU A 37 15.73 -9.76 -3.13
CA LEU A 37 14.75 -9.64 -2.05
C LEU A 37 13.37 -10.04 -2.58
N GLN A 38 12.62 -10.78 -1.78
CA GLN A 38 11.24 -11.12 -2.14
C GLN A 38 10.43 -9.83 -2.35
N ARG A 39 9.69 -9.77 -3.47
CA ARG A 39 8.93 -8.60 -3.93
C ARG A 39 7.94 -8.00 -2.91
N SER A 40 7.55 -8.76 -1.89
CA SER A 40 6.62 -8.32 -0.85
C SER A 40 7.12 -7.18 0.05
N ALA A 41 8.40 -6.81 -0.03
CA ALA A 41 8.99 -5.78 0.82
C ALA A 41 9.12 -4.40 0.15
N CYS A 42 9.01 -4.32 -1.19
CA CYS A 42 9.35 -3.13 -1.95
C CYS A 42 8.48 -1.89 -1.71
N PRO A 43 7.13 -1.95 -1.64
CA PRO A 43 6.32 -0.76 -1.39
C PRO A 43 6.54 -0.16 0.00
N VAL A 44 6.84 -1.00 0.99
CA VAL A 44 7.10 -0.59 2.38
C VAL A 44 8.39 0.20 2.49
N ASP A 45 9.39 -0.20 1.73
CA ASP A 45 10.72 0.41 1.72
C ASP A 45 10.86 1.54 0.68
N ALA A 46 9.80 1.85 -0.07
CA ALA A 46 9.80 2.91 -1.07
C ALA A 46 10.41 4.24 -0.56
N PRO A 47 10.08 4.74 0.65
CA PRO A 47 10.72 5.92 1.20
C PRO A 47 12.21 5.75 1.44
N LYS A 48 12.65 4.55 1.86
CA LYS A 48 14.07 4.23 2.09
C LYS A 48 14.84 4.08 0.79
N SER A 49 14.16 3.71 -0.28
CA SER A 49 14.73 3.57 -1.61
C SER A 49 14.80 4.88 -2.40
N GLY A 50 14.42 6.01 -1.79
CA GLY A 50 14.46 7.32 -2.41
C GLY A 50 13.27 7.64 -3.33
N LEU A 51 12.26 6.78 -3.41
CA LEU A 51 11.02 7.09 -4.09
C LEU A 51 10.22 8.12 -3.28
N LYS A 52 9.67 9.12 -3.96
CA LYS A 52 8.79 10.07 -3.31
C LYS A 52 7.47 9.41 -2.96
N VAL A 53 7.15 9.37 -1.67
CA VAL A 53 5.90 8.85 -1.13
C VAL A 53 5.20 9.95 -0.35
N GLU A 54 3.90 10.11 -0.56
CA GLU A 54 3.09 11.07 0.16
C GLU A 54 1.76 10.45 0.58
N GLY A 55 1.20 10.93 1.70
CA GLY A 55 -0.15 10.57 2.14
C GLY A 55 -1.18 11.03 1.12
N TYR A 56 -2.17 10.19 0.87
CA TYR A 56 -3.20 10.44 -0.13
C TYR A 56 -4.55 9.91 0.33
N THR A 57 -5.58 10.73 0.24
CA THR A 57 -6.95 10.30 0.46
C THR A 57 -7.66 10.24 -0.90
N PRO A 58 -8.05 9.05 -1.38
CA PRO A 58 -8.78 8.94 -2.64
C PRO A 58 -10.23 9.44 -2.50
N PRO A 59 -10.93 9.70 -3.61
CA PRO A 59 -12.36 9.96 -3.60
C PRO A 59 -13.15 8.83 -2.92
N ASP A 60 -14.28 9.19 -2.30
CA ASP A 60 -15.12 8.23 -1.53
C ASP A 60 -15.56 7.03 -2.35
N GLU A 61 -15.82 7.21 -3.64
CA GLU A 61 -16.19 6.12 -4.56
C GLU A 61 -15.09 5.04 -4.67
N ILE A 62 -13.82 5.47 -4.64
CA ILE A 62 -12.66 4.55 -4.65
C ILE A 62 -12.52 3.88 -3.29
N ILE A 63 -12.70 4.61 -2.20
CA ILE A 63 -12.69 4.03 -0.84
C ILE A 63 -13.75 2.93 -0.73
N HIS A 64 -14.99 3.22 -1.14
CA HIS A 64 -16.08 2.24 -1.11
C HIS A 64 -15.80 1.03 -2.00
N ALA A 65 -15.20 1.23 -3.18
CA ALA A 65 -14.82 0.12 -4.06
C ALA A 65 -13.76 -0.77 -3.41
N ILE A 66 -12.73 -0.19 -2.79
CA ILE A 66 -11.67 -0.92 -2.09
C ILE A 66 -12.24 -1.70 -0.90
N GLU A 67 -13.06 -1.07 -0.06
CA GLU A 67 -13.72 -1.74 1.07
C GLU A 67 -14.57 -2.93 0.61
N ARG A 68 -15.29 -2.77 -0.51
CA ARG A 68 -16.07 -3.85 -1.11
C ARG A 68 -15.20 -4.99 -1.64
N ILE A 69 -14.10 -4.68 -2.32
CA ILE A 69 -13.13 -5.68 -2.78
C ILE A 69 -12.65 -6.52 -1.60
N MET A 70 -12.25 -5.87 -0.51
CA MET A 70 -11.73 -6.55 0.67
C MET A 70 -12.80 -7.41 1.36
N GLN A 71 -14.03 -6.92 1.48
CA GLN A 71 -15.16 -7.66 2.04
C GLN A 71 -15.48 -8.90 1.21
N GLU A 72 -15.61 -8.77 -0.10
CA GLU A 72 -15.92 -9.90 -1.01
C GLU A 72 -14.77 -10.93 -1.05
N ALA A 73 -13.54 -10.49 -0.90
CA ALA A 73 -12.37 -11.37 -0.82
C ALA A 73 -12.18 -12.03 0.55
N GLY A 74 -12.92 -11.60 1.60
CA GLY A 74 -12.74 -12.08 2.96
C GLY A 74 -11.40 -11.65 3.58
N ILE A 75 -10.85 -10.51 3.15
CA ILE A 75 -9.56 -9.99 3.62
C ILE A 75 -9.82 -8.85 4.61
N GLU A 76 -9.51 -9.06 5.87
CA GLU A 76 -9.71 -8.06 6.92
C GLU A 76 -8.53 -7.10 7.07
N VAL A 77 -7.32 -7.54 6.79
CA VAL A 77 -6.10 -6.71 6.82
C VAL A 77 -5.34 -6.91 5.53
N GLY A 78 -5.14 -5.83 4.80
CA GLY A 78 -4.46 -5.91 3.51
C GLY A 78 -4.40 -4.58 2.78
N GLY A 79 -3.92 -4.62 1.55
CA GLY A 79 -3.79 -3.45 0.70
C GLY A 79 -4.32 -3.69 -0.71
N VAL A 80 -4.80 -2.62 -1.32
CA VAL A 80 -5.21 -2.59 -2.72
C VAL A 80 -4.45 -1.49 -3.44
N GLU A 81 -3.87 -1.83 -4.57
CA GLU A 81 -3.18 -0.88 -5.42
C GLU A 81 -3.98 -0.57 -6.67
N TYR A 82 -4.00 0.69 -7.05
CA TYR A 82 -4.62 1.13 -8.28
C TYR A 82 -3.81 2.21 -9.00
N ILE A 83 -4.08 2.34 -10.27
CA ILE A 83 -3.45 3.31 -11.16
C ILE A 83 -4.55 3.91 -12.05
N ILE A 84 -4.35 5.15 -12.44
CA ILE A 84 -5.15 5.81 -13.47
C ILE A 84 -4.28 5.90 -14.71
N ASP A 85 -4.73 5.30 -15.81
CA ASP A 85 -4.05 5.38 -17.10
C ASP A 85 -4.20 6.80 -17.65
N ASP A 86 -3.10 7.49 -17.88
CA ASP A 86 -3.08 8.87 -18.39
C ASP A 86 -3.50 8.99 -19.87
N ARG A 87 -3.54 7.87 -20.60
CA ARG A 87 -3.96 7.85 -22.01
C ARG A 87 -5.47 7.93 -22.20
N ASP A 88 -6.25 7.31 -21.28
CA ASP A 88 -7.71 7.23 -21.36
C ASP A 88 -8.46 7.61 -20.09
N GLY A 89 -7.73 7.92 -19.02
CA GLY A 89 -8.29 8.30 -17.71
C GLY A 89 -8.94 7.14 -16.96
N ARG A 90 -8.77 5.91 -17.41
CA ARG A 90 -9.37 4.74 -16.76
C ARG A 90 -8.60 4.33 -15.51
N LEU A 91 -9.37 3.91 -14.51
CA LEU A 91 -8.85 3.39 -13.26
C LEU A 91 -8.74 1.85 -13.36
N TYR A 92 -7.57 1.34 -12.94
CA TYR A 92 -7.27 -0.09 -12.88
C TYR A 92 -6.80 -0.47 -11.49
N TYR A 93 -7.48 -1.42 -10.84
CA TYR A 93 -6.97 -2.11 -9.67
C TYR A 93 -6.08 -3.25 -10.16
N TYR A 94 -4.82 -3.30 -9.77
CA TYR A 94 -3.86 -4.24 -10.35
C TYR A 94 -3.19 -5.16 -9.33
N ASP A 95 -3.23 -4.82 -8.04
CA ASP A 95 -2.64 -5.66 -7.01
C ASP A 95 -3.48 -5.64 -5.72
N ILE A 96 -3.66 -6.82 -5.13
CA ILE A 96 -4.36 -7.02 -3.87
C ILE A 96 -3.47 -7.86 -2.97
N ASN A 97 -3.03 -7.28 -1.86
CA ASN A 97 -2.19 -7.92 -0.86
C ASN A 97 -3.03 -8.33 0.34
N ALA A 98 -3.07 -9.64 0.64
CA ALA A 98 -3.84 -10.20 1.74
C ALA A 98 -3.22 -9.95 3.13
N LEU A 99 -1.98 -9.48 3.18
CA LEU A 99 -1.32 -9.05 4.41
C LEU A 99 -0.59 -7.75 4.11
N SER A 100 -0.99 -6.69 4.79
CA SER A 100 -0.40 -5.38 4.57
C SER A 100 0.98 -5.26 5.21
N ASN A 101 1.90 -4.70 4.43
CA ASN A 101 3.13 -4.12 4.94
C ASN A 101 2.94 -2.61 5.00
N PHE A 102 2.64 -2.06 6.17
CA PHE A 102 2.39 -0.63 6.31
C PHE A 102 3.60 0.23 5.92
N VAL A 103 3.31 1.43 5.43
CA VAL A 103 4.33 2.38 4.99
C VAL A 103 5.38 2.63 6.08
N ALA A 104 6.65 2.64 5.67
CA ALA A 104 7.73 3.01 6.56
C ALA A 104 7.59 4.48 7.02
N ASP A 105 7.88 4.74 8.29
CA ASP A 105 7.78 6.06 8.90
C ASP A 105 6.36 6.67 8.79
N GLY A 106 5.34 5.85 9.10
CA GLY A 106 3.92 6.23 9.04
C GLY A 106 3.63 7.61 9.64
N PRO A 107 4.10 7.95 10.87
CA PRO A 107 3.84 9.26 11.46
C PRO A 107 4.25 10.43 10.57
N LYS A 108 5.33 10.30 9.82
CA LYS A 108 5.81 11.35 8.91
C LYS A 108 5.04 11.39 7.59
N VAL A 109 4.67 10.23 7.04
CA VAL A 109 4.05 10.12 5.71
C VAL A 109 2.54 10.33 5.77
N ILE A 110 1.88 9.74 6.77
CA ILE A 110 0.41 9.71 6.89
C ILE A 110 -0.12 10.35 8.18
N GLY A 111 0.77 10.84 9.05
CA GLY A 111 0.40 11.58 10.27
C GLY A 111 0.08 10.72 11.50
N PHE A 112 0.13 9.39 11.40
CA PHE A 112 -0.10 8.48 12.53
C PHE A 112 0.65 7.15 12.35
N ASN A 113 0.73 6.36 13.43
CA ASN A 113 1.32 5.02 13.37
C ASN A 113 0.22 4.00 13.00
N PRO A 114 0.26 3.39 11.80
CA PRO A 114 -0.77 2.45 11.37
C PRO A 114 -0.79 1.16 12.20
N PHE A 115 0.33 0.76 12.81
CA PHE A 115 0.38 -0.42 13.68
C PHE A 115 -0.50 -0.27 14.93
N THR A 116 -0.69 0.93 15.44
CA THR A 116 -1.63 1.16 16.55
C THR A 116 -3.04 0.75 16.16
N ARG A 117 -3.47 1.08 14.96
CA ARG A 117 -4.81 0.70 14.46
C ARG A 117 -4.94 -0.81 14.24
N LEU A 118 -3.86 -1.46 13.81
CA LEU A 118 -3.85 -2.92 13.70
C LEU A 118 -3.98 -3.58 15.08
N VAL A 119 -3.25 -3.08 16.08
CA VAL A 119 -3.34 -3.61 17.46
C VAL A 119 -4.75 -3.42 18.01
N ASP A 120 -5.33 -2.22 17.89
CA ASP A 120 -6.70 -1.94 18.33
C ASP A 120 -7.72 -2.92 17.68
N PHE A 121 -7.54 -3.21 16.39
CA PHE A 121 -8.36 -4.18 15.67
C PHE A 121 -8.19 -5.59 16.22
N LEU A 122 -6.94 -6.06 16.35
CA LEU A 122 -6.64 -7.40 16.85
C LEU A 122 -7.12 -7.62 18.30
N GLU A 123 -6.98 -6.64 19.16
CA GLU A 123 -7.49 -6.70 20.54
C GLU A 123 -9.01 -6.81 20.57
N LYS A 124 -9.70 -6.09 19.69
CA LYS A 124 -11.16 -6.19 19.57
C LYS A 124 -11.61 -7.56 19.07
N GLU A 125 -10.92 -8.14 18.09
CA GLU A 125 -11.26 -9.47 17.54
C GLU A 125 -10.91 -10.59 18.54
N ALA A 126 -9.90 -10.41 19.39
CA ALA A 126 -9.52 -11.36 20.41
C ALA A 126 -10.39 -11.34 21.67
N ALA A 127 -11.20 -10.32 21.86
CA ALA A 127 -12.10 -10.18 22.99
C ALA A 127 -13.39 -10.99 22.75
#